data_7e05c8d70c6cf4697cabc74419de7344
#
_entry.id   7e05c8d70c6cf4697cabc74419de7344
#
_cell.length_a   1.000
_cell.length_b   1.000
_cell.length_c   1.000
_cell.angle_alpha   90.00
_cell.angle_beta   90.00
_cell.angle_gamma   90.00
#
_symmetry.space_group_name_H-M   'P 1'
#
loop_
_entity.id
_entity.type
_entity.pdbx_description
1 polymer ?
#
loop_
_entity_poly.entity_id
_entity_poly.type
_entity_poly.pdbx_seq_one_letter_code
_entity_poly.pdbx_strand_id
1 'polypeptide(L)'
;MQKRFTFMITLFFLLMFAVACSNQQNTDQSSDKKETETVTESKESVELTISAAASLKDAMEVIQNTYQEEHPEVTLKFNFGGSGSLQQQISQGAPVDLFFSAAEDKFDVLVEDDIIAKEDGVDLLGNSLVLVVPKENQSIKSFDDLAMAEIDKISIGTPETVPAGKYAKESLEKTDMWKDVESKVVYAKDVRQVLSYVQTGNVSAGIVYSTDALVSDKVNIVATANPETHTPIIYPVGIIKDSKNYEAAKEFYSYLQSDDALKVFQGYGFTTK
;
A
#
# COMPACT_ATOMS: atom_id res chain seq x y z
N MET A 1 9.35 -42.82 -38.00
CA MET A 1 9.97 -44.03 -37.38
C MET A 1 9.43 -44.15 -35.97
N GLN A 2 8.68 -45.26 -35.75
CA GLN A 2 8.15 -45.71 -34.48
C GLN A 2 9.27 -46.08 -33.50
N LYS A 3 9.07 -45.86 -32.19
CA LYS A 3 9.30 -46.91 -31.20
C LYS A 3 8.52 -46.62 -29.92
N ARG A 4 7.56 -47.47 -29.70
CA ARG A 4 6.85 -47.82 -28.47
C ARG A 4 7.80 -48.54 -27.51
N PHE A 5 7.61 -48.36 -26.18
CA PHE A 5 7.88 -49.40 -25.16
C PHE A 5 7.22 -48.89 -23.87
N THR A 6 6.11 -49.41 -23.45
CA THR A 6 5.74 -50.65 -22.72
C THR A 6 5.87 -50.48 -21.18
N PHE A 7 4.72 -50.33 -20.59
CA PHE A 7 4.09 -50.89 -19.39
C PHE A 7 4.96 -51.85 -18.54
N MET A 8 5.06 -51.58 -17.23
CA MET A 8 5.22 -52.65 -16.27
C MET A 8 4.57 -52.32 -14.92
N ILE A 9 3.53 -53.10 -14.67
CA ILE A 9 2.78 -53.24 -13.40
C ILE A 9 3.63 -54.08 -12.45
N THR A 10 3.73 -53.70 -11.19
CA THR A 10 3.97 -54.67 -10.14
C THR A 10 3.17 -54.32 -8.87
N LEU A 11 2.20 -55.15 -8.64
CA LEU A 11 1.31 -55.36 -7.51
C LEU A 11 2.04 -56.26 -6.48
N PHE A 12 1.76 -56.11 -5.19
CA PHE A 12 1.99 -57.01 -4.04
C PHE A 12 2.65 -56.25 -2.88
N PHE A 13 2.09 -56.14 -1.68
CA PHE A 13 1.68 -57.12 -0.67
C PHE A 13 0.89 -56.46 0.45
N LEU A 14 -0.22 -57.10 0.73
CA LEU A 14 -1.10 -56.90 1.90
C LEU A 14 -0.52 -57.72 3.08
N LEU A 15 -0.37 -57.13 4.25
CA LEU A 15 -0.19 -57.89 5.49
C LEU A 15 -0.93 -57.25 6.65
N MET A 16 -2.03 -57.87 7.00
CA MET A 16 -2.76 -57.72 8.26
C MET A 16 -1.92 -58.25 9.43
N PHE A 17 -1.92 -57.53 10.53
CA PHE A 17 -1.77 -58.14 11.85
C PHE A 17 -2.79 -57.56 12.81
N ALA A 18 -3.77 -58.38 13.17
CA ALA A 18 -4.63 -58.26 14.29
C ALA A 18 -4.11 -59.13 15.42
N VAL A 19 -3.95 -58.58 16.64
CA VAL A 19 -3.86 -59.33 17.89
C VAL A 19 -4.43 -58.37 18.95
N ALA A 20 -5.65 -58.53 19.42
CA ALA A 20 -6.15 -59.36 20.53
C ALA A 20 -6.04 -58.69 21.89
N CYS A 21 -7.22 -58.52 22.47
CA CYS A 21 -7.54 -58.07 23.80
C CYS A 21 -6.88 -58.94 24.91
N SER A 22 -6.50 -58.29 26.01
CA SER A 22 -6.49 -58.94 27.33
C SER A 22 -6.99 -57.96 28.36
N ASN A 23 -8.05 -58.42 29.04
CA ASN A 23 -8.78 -57.79 30.10
C ASN A 23 -8.11 -58.13 31.45
N GLN A 24 -7.80 -57.16 32.30
CA GLN A 24 -7.65 -57.41 33.72
C GLN A 24 -8.09 -56.18 34.53
N GLN A 25 -9.22 -56.38 35.22
CA GLN A 25 -9.71 -55.51 36.28
C GLN A 25 -8.71 -55.54 37.47
N ASN A 26 -8.44 -54.35 38.03
CA ASN A 26 -8.44 -54.20 39.49
C ASN A 26 -8.75 -52.75 39.88
N THR A 27 -9.63 -52.71 40.85
CA THR A 27 -10.23 -51.60 41.56
C THR A 27 -9.27 -50.73 42.35
N ASP A 28 -9.62 -49.45 42.42
CA ASP A 28 -9.74 -48.51 43.54
C ASP A 28 -8.88 -47.26 43.54
N GLN A 29 -9.61 -46.20 43.77
CA GLN A 29 -9.38 -44.93 44.45
C GLN A 29 -9.10 -43.66 43.60
N SER A 30 -10.20 -42.96 43.44
CA SER A 30 -10.47 -41.55 43.71
C SER A 30 -9.26 -40.60 43.83
N SER A 31 -9.13 -39.70 42.86
CA SER A 31 -8.93 -38.26 43.15
C SER A 31 -9.33 -37.44 41.92
N ASP A 32 -10.39 -36.67 42.07
CA ASP A 32 -10.83 -35.63 41.18
C ASP A 32 -9.68 -34.61 40.93
N LYS A 33 -9.11 -34.65 39.75
CA LYS A 33 -8.38 -33.53 39.18
C LYS A 33 -9.10 -33.13 37.91
N LYS A 34 -9.99 -32.16 38.06
CA LYS A 34 -10.59 -31.45 36.95
C LYS A 34 -9.47 -30.70 36.23
N GLU A 35 -8.86 -31.33 35.23
CA GLU A 35 -8.07 -30.63 34.23
C GLU A 35 -9.03 -29.73 33.47
N THR A 36 -8.94 -28.44 33.77
CA THR A 36 -9.51 -27.41 32.90
C THR A 36 -8.64 -27.39 31.63
N GLU A 37 -9.05 -28.12 30.62
CA GLU A 37 -8.55 -27.90 29.27
C GLU A 37 -8.88 -26.46 28.91
N THR A 38 -7.90 -25.61 28.99
CA THR A 38 -7.93 -24.29 28.34
C THR A 38 -7.91 -24.60 26.84
N VAL A 39 -9.09 -24.66 26.23
CA VAL A 39 -9.22 -24.64 24.78
C VAL A 39 -8.69 -23.28 24.35
N THR A 40 -7.42 -23.23 23.99
CA THR A 40 -6.86 -22.12 23.24
C THR A 40 -7.46 -22.29 21.84
N GLU A 41 -8.56 -21.57 21.56
CA GLU A 41 -9.02 -21.40 20.18
C GLU A 41 -7.83 -20.85 19.38
N SER A 42 -7.22 -21.68 18.57
CA SER A 42 -6.27 -21.21 17.56
C SER A 42 -7.09 -20.38 16.56
N LYS A 43 -7.01 -19.06 16.66
CA LYS A 43 -7.58 -18.20 15.64
C LYS A 43 -6.99 -18.63 14.28
N GLU A 44 -7.86 -18.84 13.29
CA GLU A 44 -7.41 -19.15 11.93
C GLU A 44 -6.52 -18.00 11.44
N SER A 45 -5.40 -18.34 10.78
CA SER A 45 -4.53 -17.32 10.21
C SER A 45 -5.21 -16.63 9.03
N VAL A 46 -5.26 -15.32 9.06
CA VAL A 46 -5.87 -14.46 8.03
C VAL A 46 -4.79 -13.70 7.29
N GLU A 47 -4.87 -13.67 5.96
CA GLU A 47 -4.02 -12.83 5.12
C GLU A 47 -4.86 -11.71 4.52
N LEU A 48 -4.51 -10.45 4.81
CA LEU A 48 -5.13 -9.25 4.25
C LEU A 48 -4.25 -8.67 3.15
N THR A 49 -4.84 -8.43 1.99
CA THR A 49 -4.20 -7.72 0.88
C THR A 49 -4.67 -6.27 0.84
N ILE A 50 -3.73 -5.34 0.97
CA ILE A 50 -3.98 -3.90 0.99
C ILE A 50 -3.37 -3.27 -0.26
N SER A 51 -4.18 -2.69 -1.14
CA SER A 51 -3.70 -1.82 -2.21
C SER A 51 -3.56 -0.39 -1.67
N ALA A 52 -2.33 0.14 -1.65
CA ALA A 52 -2.04 1.43 -1.04
C ALA A 52 -1.19 2.32 -1.94
N ALA A 53 -1.44 3.62 -1.89
CA ALA A 53 -0.61 4.61 -2.58
C ALA A 53 0.86 4.45 -2.20
N ALA A 54 1.76 4.55 -3.18
CA ALA A 54 3.20 4.31 -2.99
C ALA A 54 3.85 5.21 -1.92
N SER A 55 3.31 6.42 -1.72
CA SER A 55 3.76 7.37 -0.68
C SER A 55 3.53 6.89 0.76
N LEU A 56 2.60 5.95 0.96
CA LEU A 56 2.29 5.39 2.29
C LEU A 56 3.29 4.34 2.76
N LYS A 57 4.17 3.85 1.86
CA LYS A 57 4.96 2.65 2.07
C LYS A 57 5.68 2.63 3.42
N ASP A 58 6.51 3.64 3.72
CA ASP A 58 7.37 3.60 4.92
C ASP A 58 6.54 3.66 6.22
N ALA A 59 5.48 4.46 6.25
CA ALA A 59 4.57 4.50 7.40
C ALA A 59 3.82 3.17 7.57
N MET A 60 3.33 2.59 6.46
CA MET A 60 2.61 1.31 6.51
C MET A 60 3.51 0.13 6.90
N GLU A 61 4.80 0.15 6.61
CA GLU A 61 5.76 -0.86 7.08
C GLU A 61 5.92 -0.82 8.61
N VAL A 62 5.92 0.37 9.23
CA VAL A 62 5.92 0.50 10.69
C VAL A 62 4.59 0.03 11.28
N ILE A 63 3.47 0.47 10.72
CA ILE A 63 2.13 0.07 11.12
C ILE A 63 1.96 -1.45 11.03
N GLN A 64 2.45 -2.08 9.95
CA GLN A 64 2.45 -3.52 9.78
C GLN A 64 3.11 -4.24 10.95
N ASN A 65 4.32 -3.81 11.30
CA ASN A 65 5.08 -4.46 12.37
C ASN A 65 4.34 -4.36 13.71
N THR A 66 3.85 -3.15 14.06
CA THR A 66 3.13 -2.94 15.33
C THR A 66 1.81 -3.73 15.36
N TYR A 67 1.04 -3.70 14.27
CA TYR A 67 -0.24 -4.41 14.20
C TYR A 67 -0.05 -5.93 14.30
N GLN A 68 0.95 -6.49 13.61
CA GLN A 68 1.20 -7.94 13.64
C GLN A 68 1.81 -8.43 14.97
N GLU A 69 2.45 -7.56 15.78
CA GLU A 69 2.82 -7.89 17.16
C GLU A 69 1.59 -8.09 18.05
N GLU A 70 0.54 -7.31 17.84
CA GLU A 70 -0.73 -7.38 18.59
C GLU A 70 -1.68 -8.45 18.02
N HIS A 71 -1.60 -8.72 16.70
CA HIS A 71 -2.44 -9.64 15.94
C HIS A 71 -1.60 -10.67 15.17
N PRO A 72 -0.91 -11.60 15.86
CA PRO A 72 0.00 -12.55 15.22
C PRO A 72 -0.67 -13.52 14.26
N GLU A 73 -2.01 -13.66 14.34
CA GLU A 73 -2.82 -14.44 13.41
C GLU A 73 -3.04 -13.73 12.07
N VAL A 74 -2.78 -12.40 11.97
CA VAL A 74 -3.03 -11.61 10.76
C VAL A 74 -1.73 -11.34 10.02
N THR A 75 -1.69 -11.65 8.74
CA THR A 75 -0.60 -11.30 7.83
C THR A 75 -1.04 -10.18 6.90
N LEU A 76 -0.36 -9.03 6.91
CA LEU A 76 -0.64 -7.93 6.01
C LEU A 76 0.26 -8.02 4.77
N LYS A 77 -0.35 -7.99 3.58
CA LYS A 77 0.35 -7.89 2.29
C LYS A 77 0.00 -6.61 1.58
N PHE A 78 1.01 -5.87 1.17
CA PHE A 78 0.84 -4.60 0.49
C PHE A 78 1.14 -4.68 -1.00
N ASN A 79 0.26 -4.07 -1.79
CA ASN A 79 0.47 -3.75 -3.19
C ASN A 79 0.59 -2.22 -3.30
N PHE A 80 1.83 -1.71 -3.40
CA PHE A 80 2.08 -0.27 -3.50
C PHE A 80 2.16 0.20 -4.95
N GLY A 81 1.49 1.32 -5.26
CA GLY A 81 1.49 1.87 -6.62
C GLY A 81 0.84 3.24 -6.74
N GLY A 82 0.66 3.72 -7.96
CA GLY A 82 -0.17 4.88 -8.25
C GLY A 82 -1.65 4.55 -8.02
N SER A 83 -2.36 5.41 -7.27
CA SER A 83 -3.74 5.12 -6.84
C SER A 83 -4.70 4.85 -8.01
N GLY A 84 -4.53 5.54 -9.15
CA GLY A 84 -5.35 5.28 -10.33
C GLY A 84 -5.10 3.90 -10.94
N SER A 85 -3.83 3.44 -10.98
CA SER A 85 -3.52 2.08 -11.43
C SER A 85 -4.08 1.02 -10.49
N LEU A 86 -4.02 1.25 -9.16
CA LEU A 86 -4.57 0.35 -8.16
C LEU A 86 -6.10 0.29 -8.24
N GLN A 87 -6.75 1.45 -8.37
CA GLN A 87 -8.19 1.55 -8.57
C GLN A 87 -8.64 0.75 -9.79
N GLN A 88 -7.95 0.89 -10.94
CA GLN A 88 -8.27 0.13 -12.15
C GLN A 88 -8.14 -1.39 -11.95
N GLN A 89 -7.11 -1.85 -11.22
CA GLN A 89 -6.94 -3.26 -10.88
C GLN A 89 -8.10 -3.77 -10.02
N ILE A 90 -8.52 -3.00 -9.02
CA ILE A 90 -9.65 -3.34 -8.14
C ILE A 90 -10.95 -3.41 -8.96
N SER A 91 -11.24 -2.40 -9.80
CA SER A 91 -12.41 -2.41 -10.69
C SER A 91 -12.40 -3.59 -11.69
N GLN A 92 -11.23 -4.15 -11.99
CA GLN A 92 -11.07 -5.36 -12.81
C GLN A 92 -11.13 -6.67 -12.00
N GLY A 93 -11.43 -6.60 -10.70
CA GLY A 93 -11.61 -7.76 -9.83
C GLY A 93 -10.32 -8.29 -9.20
N ALA A 94 -9.28 -7.47 -9.05
CA ALA A 94 -8.11 -7.85 -8.25
C ALA A 94 -8.54 -8.18 -6.80
N PRO A 95 -8.07 -9.32 -6.24
CA PRO A 95 -8.43 -9.72 -4.88
C PRO A 95 -7.72 -8.82 -3.86
N VAL A 96 -8.44 -7.85 -3.32
CA VAL A 96 -7.96 -6.85 -2.36
C VAL A 96 -8.97 -6.74 -1.23
N ASP A 97 -8.51 -6.53 -0.01
CA ASP A 97 -9.37 -6.37 1.17
C ASP A 97 -9.56 -4.90 1.55
N LEU A 98 -8.50 -4.05 1.39
CA LEU A 98 -8.57 -2.62 1.63
C LEU A 98 -7.90 -1.83 0.49
N PHE A 99 -8.43 -0.63 0.25
CA PHE A 99 -7.83 0.34 -0.64
C PHE A 99 -7.51 1.64 0.09
N PHE A 100 -6.25 2.10 0.03
CA PHE A 100 -5.79 3.35 0.61
C PHE A 100 -5.24 4.25 -0.50
N SER A 101 -6.06 5.18 -0.96
CA SER A 101 -5.77 6.08 -2.09
C SER A 101 -5.03 7.33 -1.64
N ALA A 102 -4.32 7.99 -2.56
CA ALA A 102 -3.77 9.34 -2.41
C ALA A 102 -4.60 10.40 -3.18
N ALA A 103 -5.84 10.05 -3.54
CA ALA A 103 -6.77 10.94 -4.20
C ALA A 103 -8.19 10.46 -4.01
N GLU A 104 -9.10 11.40 -3.71
CA GLU A 104 -10.53 11.15 -3.53
C GLU A 104 -11.16 10.65 -4.85
N ASP A 105 -10.88 11.29 -5.99
CA ASP A 105 -11.47 10.92 -7.29
C ASP A 105 -11.18 9.46 -7.70
N LYS A 106 -10.08 8.86 -7.25
CA LYS A 106 -9.77 7.45 -7.50
C LYS A 106 -10.48 6.51 -6.53
N PHE A 107 -10.73 6.99 -5.32
CA PHE A 107 -11.50 6.27 -4.32
C PHE A 107 -12.99 6.31 -4.64
N ASP A 108 -13.51 7.48 -5.01
CA ASP A 108 -14.91 7.71 -5.32
C ASP A 108 -15.42 6.82 -6.46
N VAL A 109 -14.59 6.53 -7.47
CA VAL A 109 -14.93 5.55 -8.52
C VAL A 109 -15.33 4.21 -7.93
N LEU A 110 -14.59 3.70 -6.89
CA LEU A 110 -14.93 2.42 -6.28
C LEU A 110 -16.18 2.50 -5.40
N VAL A 111 -16.48 3.67 -4.85
CA VAL A 111 -17.74 3.92 -4.12
C VAL A 111 -18.91 3.99 -5.09
N GLU A 112 -18.78 4.71 -6.21
CA GLU A 112 -19.79 4.82 -7.26
C GLU A 112 -20.09 3.47 -7.92
N ASP A 113 -19.07 2.62 -8.09
CA ASP A 113 -19.18 1.25 -8.61
C ASP A 113 -19.69 0.23 -7.56
N ASP A 114 -20.05 0.66 -6.34
CA ASP A 114 -20.49 -0.19 -5.21
C ASP A 114 -19.48 -1.26 -4.79
N ILE A 115 -18.19 -1.02 -5.07
CA ILE A 115 -17.07 -1.89 -4.65
C ILE A 115 -16.65 -1.59 -3.22
N ILE A 116 -16.75 -0.32 -2.79
CA ILE A 116 -16.58 0.13 -1.41
C ILE A 116 -17.91 0.73 -0.96
N ALA A 117 -18.47 0.28 0.16
CA ALA A 117 -19.63 0.92 0.72
C ALA A 117 -19.23 2.29 1.30
N LYS A 118 -20.09 3.30 1.13
CA LYS A 118 -19.77 4.66 1.56
C LYS A 118 -19.45 4.76 3.07
N GLU A 119 -20.13 3.97 3.88
CA GLU A 119 -19.93 3.86 5.34
C GLU A 119 -18.63 3.16 5.74
N ASP A 120 -18.01 2.42 4.81
CA ASP A 120 -16.74 1.70 5.00
C ASP A 120 -15.54 2.47 4.46
N GLY A 121 -15.71 3.74 4.14
CA GLY A 121 -14.67 4.65 3.69
C GLY A 121 -14.54 5.88 4.59
N VAL A 122 -13.31 6.38 4.77
CA VAL A 122 -13.00 7.61 5.51
C VAL A 122 -11.84 8.37 4.88
N ASP A 123 -11.93 9.69 4.88
CA ASP A 123 -10.81 10.60 4.59
C ASP A 123 -9.91 10.66 5.81
N LEU A 124 -8.75 10.04 5.74
CA LEU A 124 -7.92 9.84 6.92
C LEU A 124 -6.73 10.80 7.02
N LEU A 125 -6.04 11.04 5.89
CA LEU A 125 -4.79 11.80 5.87
C LEU A 125 -4.82 12.92 4.83
N GLY A 126 -3.87 13.85 4.98
CA GLY A 126 -3.53 14.87 3.99
C GLY A 126 -2.03 14.91 3.74
N ASN A 127 -1.62 15.63 2.68
CA ASN A 127 -0.22 15.79 2.31
C ASN A 127 0.02 17.15 1.63
N SER A 128 1.29 17.44 1.30
CA SER A 128 1.69 18.62 0.53
C SER A 128 2.51 18.20 -0.68
N LEU A 129 2.41 18.97 -1.75
CA LEU A 129 3.18 18.75 -2.97
C LEU A 129 4.47 19.59 -2.91
N VAL A 130 5.61 18.98 -3.19
CA VAL A 130 6.93 19.64 -3.13
C VAL A 130 7.77 19.40 -4.38
N LEU A 131 8.59 20.38 -4.71
CA LEU A 131 9.64 20.28 -5.69
C LEU A 131 10.91 19.79 -5.01
N VAL A 132 11.47 18.70 -5.52
CA VAL A 132 12.72 18.10 -5.03
C VAL A 132 13.79 18.09 -6.11
N VAL A 133 15.02 18.23 -5.67
CA VAL A 133 16.22 18.16 -6.52
C VAL A 133 17.24 17.21 -5.90
N PRO A 134 18.20 16.65 -6.67
CA PRO A 134 19.33 15.94 -6.11
C PRO A 134 20.05 16.81 -5.07
N LYS A 135 20.55 16.20 -3.99
CA LYS A 135 21.14 16.89 -2.84
C LYS A 135 22.23 17.91 -3.22
N GLU A 136 23.00 17.58 -4.26
CA GLU A 136 24.11 18.42 -4.74
C GLU A 136 23.66 19.54 -5.70
N ASN A 137 22.38 19.55 -6.11
CA ASN A 137 21.86 20.59 -7.02
C ASN A 137 21.65 21.89 -6.24
N GLN A 138 22.20 22.99 -6.77
CA GLN A 138 22.06 24.33 -6.20
C GLN A 138 21.43 25.34 -7.16
N SER A 139 21.11 24.92 -8.38
CA SER A 139 20.62 25.79 -9.46
C SER A 139 19.12 26.02 -9.37
N ILE A 140 18.35 24.97 -9.01
CA ILE A 140 16.89 25.02 -8.93
C ILE A 140 16.47 25.33 -7.49
N LYS A 141 15.68 26.40 -7.28
CA LYS A 141 15.21 26.85 -5.97
C LYS A 141 13.71 27.09 -5.93
N SER A 142 13.06 27.15 -7.08
CA SER A 142 11.63 27.41 -7.23
C SER A 142 11.06 26.63 -8.40
N PHE A 143 9.73 26.61 -8.51
CA PHE A 143 9.07 26.03 -9.68
C PHE A 143 9.41 26.80 -10.96
N ASP A 144 9.58 28.13 -10.89
CA ASP A 144 9.91 28.98 -12.05
C ASP A 144 11.23 28.57 -12.69
N ASP A 145 12.18 28.08 -11.90
CA ASP A 145 13.48 27.64 -12.40
C ASP A 145 13.39 26.41 -13.34
N LEU A 146 12.29 25.66 -13.31
CA LEU A 146 12.05 24.52 -14.19
C LEU A 146 11.98 24.91 -15.68
N ALA A 147 11.62 26.17 -15.98
CA ALA A 147 11.57 26.71 -17.33
C ALA A 147 12.97 27.03 -17.93
N MET A 148 14.02 27.11 -17.10
CA MET A 148 15.38 27.44 -17.56
C MET A 148 15.85 26.47 -18.66
N ALA A 149 16.61 27.00 -19.63
CA ALA A 149 17.05 26.24 -20.79
C ALA A 149 18.04 25.11 -20.44
N GLU A 150 18.79 25.25 -19.36
CA GLU A 150 19.72 24.23 -18.83
C GLU A 150 19.05 23.07 -18.13
N ILE A 151 17.77 23.16 -17.86
CA ILE A 151 16.99 22.07 -17.29
C ILE A 151 16.44 21.18 -18.41
N ASP A 152 17.06 20.03 -18.62
CA ASP A 152 16.67 19.09 -19.69
C ASP A 152 15.48 18.22 -19.33
N LYS A 153 15.43 17.72 -18.08
CA LYS A 153 14.45 16.73 -17.63
C LYS A 153 13.97 17.00 -16.22
N ILE A 154 12.67 16.90 -16.05
CA ILE A 154 12.00 16.85 -14.76
C ILE A 154 11.11 15.60 -14.69
N SER A 155 10.79 15.10 -13.53
CA SER A 155 9.89 13.96 -13.41
C SER A 155 8.64 14.29 -12.60
N ILE A 156 7.50 13.81 -13.09
CA ILE A 156 6.23 13.74 -12.36
C ILE A 156 5.61 12.36 -12.56
N GLY A 157 4.67 11.98 -11.73
CA GLY A 157 3.85 10.80 -11.99
C GLY A 157 3.00 10.97 -13.26
N THR A 158 2.62 9.87 -13.91
CA THR A 158 1.67 9.92 -15.02
C THR A 158 0.32 10.46 -14.52
N PRO A 159 -0.17 11.63 -14.98
CA PRO A 159 -1.32 12.32 -14.36
C PRO A 159 -2.60 11.49 -14.29
N GLU A 160 -2.82 10.61 -15.27
CA GLU A 160 -4.01 9.78 -15.37
C GLU A 160 -4.10 8.73 -14.26
N THR A 161 -2.93 8.23 -13.80
CA THR A 161 -2.84 7.07 -12.90
C THR A 161 -2.12 7.34 -11.59
N VAL A 162 -1.40 8.46 -11.49
CA VAL A 162 -0.61 8.84 -10.30
C VAL A 162 -1.11 10.19 -9.77
N PRO A 163 -1.77 10.23 -8.62
CA PRO A 163 -2.33 11.46 -8.07
C PRO A 163 -1.33 12.60 -7.92
N ALA A 164 -0.11 12.33 -7.41
CA ALA A 164 0.93 13.34 -7.32
C ALA A 164 1.26 13.99 -8.69
N GLY A 165 1.19 13.20 -9.76
CA GLY A 165 1.38 13.71 -11.13
C GLY A 165 0.23 14.58 -11.61
N LYS A 166 -1.02 14.20 -11.28
CA LYS A 166 -2.21 15.02 -11.54
C LYS A 166 -2.08 16.37 -10.84
N TYR A 167 -1.80 16.37 -9.55
CA TYR A 167 -1.64 17.61 -8.77
C TYR A 167 -0.45 18.44 -9.23
N ALA A 168 0.67 17.81 -9.63
CA ALA A 168 1.80 18.52 -10.21
C ALA A 168 1.42 19.24 -11.51
N LYS A 169 0.69 18.56 -12.40
CA LYS A 169 0.21 19.13 -13.66
C LYS A 169 -0.77 20.27 -13.38
N GLU A 170 -1.76 20.09 -12.51
CA GLU A 170 -2.72 21.12 -12.10
C GLU A 170 -1.98 22.40 -11.61
N SER A 171 -0.99 22.21 -10.72
CA SER A 171 -0.21 23.33 -10.18
C SER A 171 0.58 24.06 -11.25
N LEU A 172 1.24 23.33 -12.15
CA LEU A 172 2.01 23.92 -13.25
C LEU A 172 1.11 24.60 -14.30
N GLU A 173 -0.08 24.06 -14.58
CA GLU A 173 -1.09 24.68 -15.45
C GLU A 173 -1.66 25.96 -14.83
N LYS A 174 -1.99 25.94 -13.53
CA LYS A 174 -2.56 27.09 -12.81
C LYS A 174 -1.58 28.24 -12.68
N THR A 175 -0.27 27.94 -12.71
CA THR A 175 0.82 28.95 -12.67
C THR A 175 1.36 29.30 -14.06
N ASP A 176 0.70 28.86 -15.14
CA ASP A 176 1.10 29.06 -16.53
C ASP A 176 2.46 28.45 -16.92
N MET A 177 3.04 27.58 -16.07
CA MET A 177 4.35 26.96 -16.25
C MET A 177 4.32 25.70 -17.14
N TRP A 178 3.18 25.05 -17.27
CA TRP A 178 3.08 23.75 -17.93
C TRP A 178 3.65 23.73 -19.33
N LYS A 179 3.34 24.77 -20.15
CA LYS A 179 3.80 24.88 -21.54
C LYS A 179 5.31 24.93 -21.69
N ASP A 180 6.00 25.50 -20.70
CA ASP A 180 7.45 25.67 -20.73
C ASP A 180 8.20 24.40 -20.27
N VAL A 181 7.52 23.52 -19.50
CA VAL A 181 8.12 22.33 -18.91
C VAL A 181 7.62 21.01 -19.49
N GLU A 182 6.47 21.00 -20.19
CA GLU A 182 5.84 19.76 -20.69
C GLU A 182 6.79 18.91 -21.53
N SER A 183 7.58 19.55 -22.41
CA SER A 183 8.56 18.85 -23.28
C SER A 183 9.74 18.23 -22.51
N LYS A 184 9.94 18.62 -21.25
CA LYS A 184 11.00 18.14 -20.35
C LYS A 184 10.54 17.02 -19.43
N VAL A 185 9.22 16.71 -19.43
CA VAL A 185 8.61 15.78 -18.47
C VAL A 185 8.96 14.34 -18.78
N VAL A 186 9.48 13.65 -17.78
CA VAL A 186 9.64 12.19 -17.72
C VAL A 186 8.58 11.64 -16.79
N TYR A 187 7.63 10.91 -17.34
CA TYR A 187 6.54 10.32 -16.58
C TYR A 187 6.97 9.06 -15.80
N ALA A 188 6.48 8.94 -14.58
CA ALA A 188 6.71 7.80 -13.71
C ALA A 188 5.40 7.07 -13.38
N LYS A 189 5.51 5.77 -13.12
CA LYS A 189 4.35 4.90 -12.79
C LYS A 189 3.78 5.14 -11.39
N ASP A 190 4.57 5.74 -10.50
CA ASP A 190 4.19 6.13 -9.14
C ASP A 190 5.15 7.22 -8.61
N VAL A 191 4.80 7.83 -7.46
CA VAL A 191 5.58 8.94 -6.89
C VAL A 191 6.96 8.50 -6.38
N ARG A 192 7.12 7.25 -5.95
CA ARG A 192 8.41 6.71 -5.51
C ARG A 192 9.38 6.51 -6.66
N GLN A 193 8.88 6.21 -7.84
CA GLN A 193 9.71 6.19 -9.05
C GLN A 193 10.17 7.61 -9.41
N VAL A 194 9.32 8.63 -9.27
CA VAL A 194 9.74 10.04 -9.43
C VAL A 194 10.91 10.34 -8.49
N LEU A 195 10.74 10.07 -7.19
CA LEU A 195 11.79 10.27 -6.19
C LEU A 195 13.08 9.53 -6.56
N SER A 196 12.98 8.29 -7.00
CA SER A 196 14.13 7.48 -7.44
C SER A 196 14.88 8.11 -8.61
N TYR A 197 14.18 8.67 -9.59
CA TYR A 197 14.82 9.36 -10.72
C TYR A 197 15.61 10.59 -10.28
N VAL A 198 15.09 11.34 -9.30
CA VAL A 198 15.81 12.49 -8.72
C VAL A 198 17.02 12.02 -7.92
N GLN A 199 16.86 11.03 -7.05
CA GLN A 199 17.93 10.46 -6.21
C GLN A 199 19.12 9.93 -7.01
N THR A 200 18.86 9.43 -8.21
CA THR A 200 19.88 8.85 -9.12
C THR A 200 20.43 9.84 -10.14
N GLY A 201 19.94 11.10 -10.12
CA GLY A 201 20.37 12.15 -11.07
C GLY A 201 19.90 11.91 -12.51
N ASN A 202 18.91 11.03 -12.73
CA ASN A 202 18.34 10.78 -14.06
C ASN A 202 17.48 11.95 -14.56
N VAL A 203 17.05 12.81 -13.64
CA VAL A 203 16.34 14.07 -13.89
C VAL A 203 16.90 15.16 -12.99
N SER A 204 16.77 16.42 -13.40
CA SER A 204 17.25 17.58 -12.64
C SER A 204 16.38 17.92 -11.45
N ALA A 205 15.07 17.60 -11.53
CA ALA A 205 14.08 17.83 -10.47
C ALA A 205 12.91 16.87 -10.59
N GLY A 206 12.12 16.76 -9.52
CA GLY A 206 10.86 16.00 -9.51
C GLY A 206 9.84 16.65 -8.60
N ILE A 207 8.57 16.40 -8.87
CA ILE A 207 7.47 16.83 -8.02
C ILE A 207 6.88 15.60 -7.35
N VAL A 208 6.93 15.59 -6.00
CA VAL A 208 6.54 14.47 -5.13
C VAL A 208 5.75 15.00 -3.95
N TYR A 209 5.27 14.12 -3.09
CA TYR A 209 4.74 14.55 -1.81
C TYR A 209 5.85 14.87 -0.80
N SER A 210 5.55 15.75 0.15
CA SER A 210 6.47 16.07 1.24
C SER A 210 6.92 14.83 2.00
N THR A 211 6.01 13.91 2.26
CA THR A 211 6.29 12.63 2.94
C THR A 211 7.29 11.76 2.19
N ASP A 212 7.30 11.77 0.85
CA ASP A 212 8.28 11.03 0.05
C ASP A 212 9.68 11.66 0.16
N ALA A 213 9.75 12.99 0.19
CA ALA A 213 11.02 13.70 0.29
C ALA A 213 11.66 13.56 1.67
N LEU A 214 10.85 13.57 2.75
CA LEU A 214 11.32 13.52 4.14
C LEU A 214 12.05 12.22 4.50
N VAL A 215 11.74 11.11 3.82
CA VAL A 215 12.39 9.81 4.07
C VAL A 215 13.69 9.62 3.26
N SER A 216 14.13 10.64 2.54
CA SER A 216 15.33 10.57 1.68
C SER A 216 16.40 11.57 2.09
N ASP A 217 17.60 11.08 2.29
CA ASP A 217 18.79 11.89 2.51
C ASP A 217 19.50 12.33 1.20
N LYS A 218 18.99 11.89 0.03
CA LYS A 218 19.60 12.12 -1.29
C LYS A 218 18.98 13.27 -2.08
N VAL A 219 17.92 13.85 -1.55
CA VAL A 219 17.23 14.97 -2.19
C VAL A 219 17.07 16.15 -1.23
N ASN A 220 16.89 17.35 -1.80
CA ASN A 220 16.48 18.52 -1.07
C ASN A 220 15.10 18.95 -1.55
N ILE A 221 14.22 19.32 -0.61
CA ILE A 221 13.00 20.08 -0.91
C ILE A 221 13.43 21.53 -1.13
N VAL A 222 13.12 22.07 -2.32
CA VAL A 222 13.48 23.46 -2.67
C VAL A 222 12.28 24.39 -2.72
N ALA A 223 11.07 23.85 -2.94
CA ALA A 223 9.83 24.62 -2.89
C ALA A 223 8.64 23.73 -2.54
N THR A 224 7.61 24.33 -1.97
CA THR A 224 6.30 23.71 -1.75
C THR A 224 5.30 24.37 -2.68
N ALA A 225 4.45 23.57 -3.35
CA ALA A 225 3.40 24.09 -4.20
C ALA A 225 2.36 24.86 -3.35
N ASN A 226 1.85 25.96 -3.90
CA ASN A 226 0.73 26.64 -3.25
C ASN A 226 -0.51 25.74 -3.30
N PRO A 227 -1.13 25.41 -2.15
CA PRO A 227 -2.29 24.51 -2.10
C PRO A 227 -3.50 25.03 -2.89
N GLU A 228 -3.55 26.31 -3.23
CA GLU A 228 -4.59 26.88 -4.09
C GLU A 228 -4.39 26.58 -5.59
N THR A 229 -3.24 25.99 -5.96
CA THR A 229 -2.89 25.70 -7.37
C THR A 229 -3.27 24.30 -7.83
N HIS A 230 -3.71 23.44 -6.91
CA HIS A 230 -4.11 22.06 -7.21
C HIS A 230 -5.30 21.63 -6.33
N THR A 231 -5.95 20.56 -6.71
CA THR A 231 -6.98 19.90 -5.89
C THR A 231 -6.40 19.51 -4.52
N PRO A 232 -7.16 19.63 -3.40
CA PRO A 232 -6.72 19.20 -2.08
C PRO A 232 -6.20 17.75 -2.09
N ILE A 233 -5.09 17.52 -1.41
CA ILE A 233 -4.46 16.20 -1.33
C ILE A 233 -5.03 15.47 -0.12
N ILE A 234 -5.96 14.56 -0.38
CA ILE A 234 -6.66 13.78 0.63
C ILE A 234 -6.40 12.30 0.37
N TYR A 235 -6.21 11.55 1.44
CA TYR A 235 -6.00 10.11 1.42
C TYR A 235 -7.18 9.40 2.06
N PRO A 236 -8.17 8.97 1.28
CA PRO A 236 -9.22 8.09 1.75
C PRO A 236 -8.74 6.65 1.85
N VAL A 237 -9.24 5.94 2.86
CA VAL A 237 -9.09 4.50 3.02
C VAL A 237 -10.45 3.84 3.17
N GLY A 238 -10.62 2.63 2.61
CA GLY A 238 -11.87 1.90 2.72
C GLY A 238 -11.71 0.40 2.54
N ILE A 239 -12.76 -0.32 2.95
CA ILE A 239 -12.85 -1.78 2.91
C ILE A 239 -13.55 -2.18 1.62
N ILE A 240 -13.02 -3.18 0.93
CA ILE A 240 -13.68 -3.78 -0.24
C ILE A 240 -14.86 -4.62 0.25
N LYS A 241 -16.07 -4.29 -0.23
CA LYS A 241 -17.35 -4.84 0.20
C LYS A 241 -17.40 -6.38 0.12
N ASP A 242 -16.88 -6.94 -0.96
CA ASP A 242 -16.87 -8.38 -1.22
C ASP A 242 -15.59 -9.08 -0.73
N SER A 243 -14.83 -8.44 0.19
CA SER A 243 -13.67 -9.07 0.83
C SER A 243 -14.09 -10.36 1.55
N LYS A 244 -13.36 -11.45 1.31
CA LYS A 244 -13.56 -12.70 2.04
C LYS A 244 -13.14 -12.61 3.50
N ASN A 245 -12.32 -11.61 3.82
CA ASN A 245 -11.76 -11.35 5.14
C ASN A 245 -12.34 -10.07 5.76
N TYR A 246 -13.61 -9.74 5.44
CA TYR A 246 -14.22 -8.45 5.76
C TYR A 246 -14.08 -8.05 7.25
N GLU A 247 -14.33 -8.97 8.19
CA GLU A 247 -14.23 -8.65 9.63
C GLU A 247 -12.78 -8.33 10.04
N ALA A 248 -11.79 -9.09 9.57
CA ALA A 248 -10.39 -8.81 9.84
C ALA A 248 -9.93 -7.51 9.14
N ALA A 249 -10.42 -7.25 7.93
CA ALA A 249 -10.19 -5.99 7.22
C ALA A 249 -10.77 -4.80 8.00
N LYS A 250 -11.95 -4.96 8.61
CA LYS A 250 -12.60 -3.94 9.45
C LYS A 250 -11.83 -3.67 10.74
N GLU A 251 -11.26 -4.69 11.36
CA GLU A 251 -10.39 -4.52 12.53
C GLU A 251 -9.14 -3.71 12.16
N PHE A 252 -8.47 -4.05 11.06
CA PHE A 252 -7.32 -3.30 10.59
C PHE A 252 -7.67 -1.88 10.13
N TYR A 253 -8.79 -1.69 9.43
CA TYR A 253 -9.33 -0.37 9.07
C TYR A 253 -9.58 0.51 10.31
N SER A 254 -10.11 -0.09 11.39
CA SER A 254 -10.31 0.62 12.65
C SER A 254 -8.97 0.96 13.33
N TYR A 255 -7.99 0.05 13.26
CA TYR A 255 -6.65 0.29 13.77
C TYR A 255 -5.95 1.45 13.06
N LEU A 256 -6.09 1.57 11.72
CA LEU A 256 -5.53 2.69 10.95
C LEU A 256 -6.02 4.07 11.45
N GLN A 257 -7.18 4.12 12.08
CA GLN A 257 -7.80 5.32 12.64
C GLN A 257 -7.46 5.56 14.12
N SER A 258 -6.71 4.65 14.75
CA SER A 258 -6.30 4.77 16.15
C SER A 258 -5.24 5.88 16.33
N ASP A 259 -5.17 6.42 17.55
CA ASP A 259 -4.17 7.43 17.92
C ASP A 259 -2.74 6.94 17.64
N ASP A 260 -2.45 5.65 17.79
CA ASP A 260 -1.11 5.10 17.60
C ASP A 260 -0.75 5.03 16.12
N ALA A 261 -1.65 4.56 15.26
CA ALA A 261 -1.45 4.60 13.81
C ALA A 261 -1.36 6.04 13.28
N LEU A 262 -2.21 6.95 13.77
CA LEU A 262 -2.18 8.36 13.37
C LEU A 262 -0.87 9.05 13.78
N LYS A 263 -0.30 8.73 14.95
CA LYS A 263 1.04 9.21 15.34
C LYS A 263 2.14 8.72 14.41
N VAL A 264 2.06 7.47 13.93
CA VAL A 264 3.02 6.96 12.92
C VAL A 264 2.91 7.78 11.65
N PHE A 265 1.71 7.99 11.11
CA PHE A 265 1.52 8.82 9.90
C PHE A 265 2.05 10.23 10.09
N GLN A 266 1.76 10.88 11.22
CA GLN A 266 2.28 12.22 11.55
C GLN A 266 3.82 12.23 11.63
N GLY A 267 4.43 11.18 12.18
CA GLY A 267 5.88 11.00 12.22
C GLY A 267 6.55 10.96 10.84
N TYR A 268 5.81 10.52 9.83
CA TYR A 268 6.23 10.52 8.42
C TYR A 268 5.82 11.79 7.66
N GLY A 269 5.20 12.77 8.34
CA GLY A 269 4.85 14.07 7.75
C GLY A 269 3.47 14.16 7.12
N PHE A 270 2.61 13.15 7.27
CA PHE A 270 1.20 13.26 6.91
C PHE A 270 0.46 14.18 7.90
N THR A 271 -0.56 14.89 7.41
CA THR A 271 -1.55 15.54 8.26
C THR A 271 -2.72 14.59 8.48
N THR A 272 -3.31 14.58 9.66
CA THR A 272 -4.51 13.79 10.00
C THR A 272 -5.76 14.64 9.85
N LYS A 273 -6.87 14.02 9.49
CA LYS A 273 -8.19 14.64 9.28
C LYS A 273 -9.08 14.47 10.50
#